data_6f0669af0018e5318656595d3f086ff7
#
_entry.id   6f0669af0018e5318656595d3f086ff7
#
_cell.length_a   1.000
_cell.length_b   1.000
_cell.length_c   1.000
_cell.angle_alpha   90.00
_cell.angle_beta   90.00
_cell.angle_gamma   90.00
#
_symmetry.space_group_name_H-M   'P 1'
#
loop_
_entity.id
_entity.type
_entity.pdbx_description
1 polymer ?
#
loop_
_entity_poly.entity_id
_entity_poly.type
_entity_poly.pdbx_seq_one_letter_code
_entity_poly.pdbx_strand_id
1 'polypeptide(L)'
;MQIPSINPGCGLALCASLALLVVALPAAAVIVDDSTDAMATLAPTKGAAASGTASFKSAGKDGMRIELELSGLEPGSVHGLHVHEKGDCSAPDATSAGPHFAVAGQQHGSLQGDNHHAGDLGNVTADSGGKAKASLVVPSSKMTLASGPLSVVGRAVVVHAAPDDLKSQPAGNSGARIACGVIDRETVGGGKAPMKPATN
;
A
#
# COMPACT_ATOMS: atom_id res chain seq x y z
N MET A 1 55.12 -87.27 0.77
CA MET A 1 54.05 -88.21 0.88
C MET A 1 52.74 -87.40 1.00
N GLN A 2 52.03 -87.38 -0.07
CA GLN A 2 50.60 -87.22 -0.32
C GLN A 2 49.73 -86.37 0.54
N ILE A 3 49.12 -85.49 -0.15
CA ILE A 3 47.93 -84.65 0.01
C ILE A 3 46.66 -85.52 0.46
N PRO A 4 45.60 -84.90 1.06
CA PRO A 4 44.60 -84.26 0.19
C PRO A 4 43.97 -82.97 0.71
N SER A 5 43.48 -82.26 -0.29
CA SER A 5 42.60 -81.10 -0.22
C SER A 5 41.22 -81.41 0.36
N ILE A 6 40.64 -80.42 1.08
CA ILE A 6 39.20 -80.30 1.16
C ILE A 6 38.84 -78.83 1.08
N ASN A 7 38.09 -78.47 0.10
CA ASN A 7 37.37 -77.22 -0.07
C ASN A 7 35.98 -77.38 0.54
N PRO A 8 35.44 -76.44 1.28
CA PRO A 8 34.02 -76.22 1.13
C PRO A 8 33.59 -74.75 1.15
N GLY A 9 32.76 -74.49 0.22
CA GLY A 9 31.50 -73.87 0.53
C GLY A 9 31.47 -72.33 0.48
N CYS A 10 31.19 -71.89 -0.69
CA CYS A 10 30.65 -70.60 -1.00
C CYS A 10 29.34 -70.33 -0.23
N GLY A 11 29.39 -69.41 0.74
CA GLY A 11 28.18 -68.86 1.39
C GLY A 11 27.91 -67.51 0.80
N LEU A 12 26.93 -67.48 -0.12
CA LEU A 12 26.41 -66.21 -0.69
C LEU A 12 25.60 -65.48 0.39
N ALA A 13 26.22 -64.52 1.06
CA ALA A 13 25.46 -63.60 1.89
C ALA A 13 24.85 -62.52 1.01
N LEU A 14 23.53 -62.61 0.82
CA LEU A 14 22.71 -61.60 0.12
C LEU A 14 22.58 -60.41 1.07
N CYS A 15 23.44 -59.37 0.93
CA CYS A 15 23.20 -58.09 1.54
C CYS A 15 22.14 -57.33 0.77
N ALA A 16 20.93 -57.38 1.22
CA ALA A 16 19.84 -56.52 0.75
C ALA A 16 20.09 -55.09 1.21
N SER A 17 20.66 -54.27 0.34
CA SER A 17 20.79 -52.81 0.56
C SER A 17 19.43 -52.16 0.40
N LEU A 18 18.80 -51.82 1.51
CA LEU A 18 17.57 -51.03 1.54
C LEU A 18 17.96 -49.59 1.18
N ALA A 19 17.81 -49.19 -0.09
CA ALA A 19 17.99 -47.83 -0.53
C ALA A 19 16.80 -47.00 -0.02
N LEU A 20 17.01 -46.19 1.01
CA LEU A 20 16.07 -45.19 1.48
C LEU A 20 15.93 -44.12 0.42
N LEU A 21 14.84 -44.13 -0.34
CA LEU A 21 14.51 -43.09 -1.29
C LEU A 21 14.06 -41.85 -0.50
N VAL A 22 14.95 -40.93 -0.22
CA VAL A 22 14.61 -39.63 0.35
C VAL A 22 13.95 -38.79 -0.77
N VAL A 23 12.62 -38.78 -0.77
CA VAL A 23 11.86 -37.87 -1.64
C VAL A 23 12.02 -36.48 -1.03
N ALA A 24 12.93 -35.67 -1.58
CA ALA A 24 13.02 -34.25 -1.27
C ALA A 24 11.77 -33.58 -1.86
N LEU A 25 10.82 -33.22 -1.00
CA LEU A 25 9.73 -32.33 -1.40
C LEU A 25 10.35 -30.98 -1.83
N PRO A 26 10.00 -30.44 -3.00
CA PRO A 26 10.44 -29.11 -3.35
C PRO A 26 9.89 -28.16 -2.28
N ALA A 27 10.78 -27.43 -1.61
CA ALA A 27 10.39 -26.27 -0.82
C ALA A 27 9.62 -25.36 -1.76
N ALA A 28 8.31 -25.22 -1.54
CA ALA A 28 7.53 -24.22 -2.22
C ALA A 28 8.22 -22.88 -1.98
N ALA A 29 8.89 -22.36 -3.00
CA ALA A 29 9.38 -21.00 -2.98
C ALA A 29 8.15 -20.13 -2.72
N VAL A 30 8.08 -19.50 -1.55
CA VAL A 30 7.16 -18.40 -1.32
C VAL A 30 7.58 -17.36 -2.33
N ILE A 31 6.86 -17.30 -3.45
CA ILE A 31 6.97 -16.19 -4.37
C ILE A 31 6.46 -15.01 -3.56
N VAL A 32 7.37 -14.24 -2.98
CA VAL A 32 7.05 -12.89 -2.51
C VAL A 32 6.76 -12.17 -3.81
N ASP A 33 5.48 -12.11 -4.17
CA ASP A 33 5.04 -11.20 -5.22
C ASP A 33 5.43 -9.81 -4.72
N ASP A 34 6.47 -9.25 -5.30
CA ASP A 34 6.81 -7.84 -5.19
C ASP A 34 5.76 -7.08 -6.00
N SER A 35 4.46 -7.32 -5.67
CA SER A 35 3.38 -6.58 -6.26
C SER A 35 3.64 -5.12 -5.94
N THR A 36 3.97 -4.40 -6.97
CA THR A 36 4.29 -2.97 -6.91
C THR A 36 3.04 -2.16 -6.61
N ASP A 37 1.94 -2.81 -6.29
CA ASP A 37 0.63 -2.20 -6.10
C ASP A 37 0.28 -2.10 -4.61
N ALA A 38 -0.33 -0.98 -4.26
CA ALA A 38 -0.88 -0.74 -2.93
C ALA A 38 -2.25 -0.09 -3.05
N MET A 39 -3.07 -0.22 -2.02
CA MET A 39 -4.40 0.34 -2.00
C MET A 39 -4.74 0.92 -0.62
N ALA A 40 -5.54 1.99 -0.62
CA ALA A 40 -6.20 2.51 0.56
C ALA A 40 -7.71 2.42 0.38
N THR A 41 -8.42 1.83 1.34
CA THR A 41 -9.87 1.95 1.46
C THR A 41 -10.17 3.13 2.38
N LEU A 42 -10.81 4.16 1.84
CA LEU A 42 -11.14 5.36 2.59
C LEU A 42 -12.48 5.18 3.28
N ALA A 43 -12.46 5.31 4.60
CA ALA A 43 -13.66 5.34 5.43
C ALA A 43 -14.00 6.79 5.82
N PRO A 44 -15.29 7.12 6.00
CA PRO A 44 -15.70 8.44 6.45
C PRO A 44 -15.19 8.72 7.87
N THR A 45 -14.81 9.96 8.14
CA THR A 45 -14.59 10.46 9.50
C THR A 45 -15.92 10.70 10.21
N LYS A 46 -15.88 10.97 11.51
CA LYS A 46 -17.09 11.22 12.29
C LYS A 46 -17.91 12.38 11.71
N GLY A 47 -19.17 12.10 11.37
CA GLY A 47 -20.10 13.09 10.82
C GLY A 47 -19.94 13.35 9.32
N ALA A 48 -19.03 12.68 8.63
CA ALA A 48 -18.88 12.73 7.18
C ALA A 48 -19.50 11.50 6.50
N ALA A 49 -19.69 11.59 5.17
CA ALA A 49 -20.22 10.49 4.34
C ALA A 49 -19.23 10.04 3.25
N ALA A 50 -18.15 10.79 3.06
CA ALA A 50 -17.17 10.53 2.00
C ALA A 50 -16.46 9.20 2.22
N SER A 51 -16.47 8.34 1.20
CA SER A 51 -15.80 7.03 1.22
C SER A 51 -15.32 6.65 -0.18
N GLY A 52 -14.41 5.68 -0.26
CA GLY A 52 -13.92 5.24 -1.56
C GLY A 52 -12.64 4.42 -1.50
N THR A 53 -11.91 4.44 -2.61
CA THR A 53 -10.63 3.73 -2.75
C THR A 53 -9.60 4.61 -3.44
N ALA A 54 -8.34 4.42 -3.08
CA ALA A 54 -7.19 4.95 -3.80
C ALA A 54 -6.24 3.79 -4.12
N SER A 55 -5.95 3.55 -5.39
CA SER A 55 -4.96 2.57 -5.81
C SER A 55 -3.66 3.25 -6.21
N PHE A 56 -2.55 2.60 -5.90
CA PHE A 56 -1.19 3.07 -6.16
C PHE A 56 -0.46 2.01 -6.96
N LYS A 57 -0.04 2.35 -8.17
CA LYS A 57 0.60 1.43 -9.10
C LYS A 57 1.90 2.00 -9.63
N SER A 58 2.88 1.15 -9.87
CA SER A 58 4.09 1.59 -10.55
C SER A 58 3.73 2.08 -11.97
N ALA A 59 4.24 3.24 -12.34
CA ALA A 59 4.19 3.78 -13.69
C ALA A 59 5.57 3.70 -14.37
N GLY A 60 6.43 2.78 -13.92
CA GLY A 60 7.77 2.59 -14.45
C GLY A 60 8.64 3.83 -14.28
N LYS A 61 9.28 4.28 -15.37
CA LYS A 61 10.14 5.48 -15.36
C LYS A 61 9.41 6.79 -15.03
N ASP A 62 8.10 6.83 -15.20
CA ASP A 62 7.28 8.03 -14.96
C ASP A 62 6.92 8.20 -13.47
N GLY A 63 7.17 7.18 -12.64
CA GLY A 63 6.95 7.22 -11.20
C GLY A 63 5.81 6.33 -10.74
N MET A 64 4.83 6.89 -10.05
CA MET A 64 3.69 6.19 -9.46
C MET A 64 2.38 6.78 -9.95
N ARG A 65 1.48 5.92 -10.43
CA ARG A 65 0.11 6.29 -10.77
C ARG A 65 -0.78 6.10 -9.54
N ILE A 66 -1.59 7.11 -9.27
CA ILE A 66 -2.62 7.08 -8.22
C ILE A 66 -3.97 7.22 -8.91
N GLU A 67 -4.86 6.26 -8.68
CA GLU A 67 -6.24 6.30 -9.14
C GLU A 67 -7.17 6.35 -7.93
N LEU A 68 -8.04 7.34 -7.90
CA LEU A 68 -8.97 7.60 -6.81
C LEU A 68 -10.41 7.49 -7.30
N GLU A 69 -11.24 6.80 -6.53
CA GLU A 69 -12.69 6.80 -6.69
C GLU A 69 -13.35 7.10 -5.35
N LEU A 70 -14.19 8.14 -5.31
CA LEU A 70 -14.91 8.57 -4.12
C LEU A 70 -16.41 8.61 -4.37
N SER A 71 -17.16 8.53 -3.29
CA SER A 71 -18.61 8.72 -3.23
C SER A 71 -19.01 9.38 -1.91
N GLY A 72 -20.26 9.83 -1.80
CA GLY A 72 -20.77 10.48 -0.59
C GLY A 72 -20.29 11.92 -0.41
N LEU A 73 -19.84 12.56 -1.49
CA LEU A 73 -19.48 13.97 -1.54
C LEU A 73 -20.71 14.83 -1.89
N GLU A 74 -20.66 16.11 -1.59
CA GLU A 74 -21.68 17.05 -2.06
C GLU A 74 -21.53 17.27 -3.57
N PRO A 75 -22.61 17.20 -4.37
CA PRO A 75 -22.54 17.42 -5.80
C PRO A 75 -21.85 18.71 -6.18
N GLY A 76 -20.87 18.64 -7.07
CA GLY A 76 -20.11 19.79 -7.57
C GLY A 76 -19.06 20.36 -6.59
N SER A 77 -18.92 19.78 -5.40
CA SER A 77 -17.94 20.24 -4.41
C SER A 77 -16.51 19.90 -4.84
N VAL A 78 -15.54 20.66 -4.32
CA VAL A 78 -14.12 20.48 -4.56
C VAL A 78 -13.43 20.19 -3.21
N HIS A 79 -12.54 19.22 -3.20
CA HIS A 79 -11.92 18.70 -1.99
C HIS A 79 -10.42 18.55 -2.15
N GLY A 80 -9.64 19.03 -1.17
CA GLY A 80 -8.21 18.76 -1.07
C GLY A 80 -7.96 17.26 -0.86
N LEU A 81 -6.92 16.76 -1.51
CA LEU A 81 -6.49 15.35 -1.47
C LEU A 81 -5.01 15.30 -1.11
N HIS A 82 -4.67 14.59 -0.03
CA HIS A 82 -3.28 14.50 0.42
C HIS A 82 -2.91 13.10 0.93
N VAL A 83 -1.62 12.78 0.82
CA VAL A 83 -1.02 11.68 1.61
C VAL A 83 -0.50 12.29 2.91
N HIS A 84 -0.89 11.72 4.05
CA HIS A 84 -0.48 12.11 5.38
C HIS A 84 0.65 11.23 5.92
N GLU A 85 1.44 11.76 6.85
CA GLU A 85 2.68 11.16 7.34
C GLU A 85 2.47 9.78 7.99
N LYS A 86 1.38 9.59 8.74
CA LYS A 86 1.13 8.38 9.52
C LYS A 86 -0.01 7.57 8.92
N GLY A 87 0.17 6.25 8.85
CA GLY A 87 -0.88 5.31 8.47
C GLY A 87 -1.81 5.01 9.65
N ASP A 88 -2.39 6.04 10.22
CA ASP A 88 -3.29 5.92 11.37
C ASP A 88 -4.55 6.76 11.16
N CYS A 89 -5.68 6.08 10.94
CA CYS A 89 -7.01 6.66 10.78
C CYS A 89 -7.90 6.39 12.01
N SER A 90 -7.32 6.09 13.18
CA SER A 90 -8.08 5.67 14.37
C SER A 90 -8.81 6.82 15.08
N ALA A 91 -8.29 8.05 15.00
CA ALA A 91 -8.98 9.21 15.55
C ALA A 91 -10.28 9.49 14.77
N PRO A 92 -11.39 9.82 15.45
CA PRO A 92 -12.68 10.06 14.78
C PRO A 92 -12.67 11.15 13.72
N ASP A 93 -11.75 12.10 13.81
CA ASP A 93 -11.52 13.21 12.88
C ASP A 93 -10.27 12.99 12.00
N ALA A 94 -9.68 11.80 12.04
CA ALA A 94 -8.45 11.41 11.35
C ALA A 94 -7.21 12.25 11.72
N THR A 95 -7.20 12.97 12.84
CA THR A 95 -6.00 13.73 13.29
C THR A 95 -4.82 12.83 13.59
N SER A 96 -5.04 11.54 13.92
CA SER A 96 -4.00 10.52 14.11
C SER A 96 -3.11 10.32 12.88
N ALA A 97 -3.59 10.61 11.67
CA ALA A 97 -2.78 10.54 10.45
C ALA A 97 -1.65 11.59 10.39
N GLY A 98 -1.63 12.55 11.31
CA GLY A 98 -0.58 13.58 11.39
C GLY A 98 -0.69 14.65 10.31
N PRO A 99 0.41 15.38 10.00
CA PRO A 99 0.48 16.37 8.93
C PRO A 99 0.59 15.72 7.55
N HIS A 100 0.65 16.53 6.49
CA HIS A 100 0.97 16.06 5.14
C HIS A 100 2.33 15.36 5.13
N PHE A 101 2.44 14.32 4.31
CA PHE A 101 3.72 13.65 4.10
C PHE A 101 4.68 14.61 3.40
N ALA A 102 5.72 15.02 4.10
CA ALA A 102 6.74 15.91 3.62
C ALA A 102 8.13 15.31 3.80
N VAL A 103 9.03 15.59 2.87
CA VAL A 103 10.46 15.41 3.06
C VAL A 103 11.01 16.72 3.66
N ALA A 104 12.07 16.63 4.44
CA ALA A 104 12.64 17.79 5.15
C ALA A 104 12.86 19.00 4.21
N GLY A 105 12.41 20.17 4.64
CA GLY A 105 12.54 21.42 3.91
C GLY A 105 11.46 21.70 2.85
N GLN A 106 10.52 20.78 2.64
CA GLN A 106 9.38 21.04 1.76
C GLN A 106 8.34 21.94 2.44
N GLN A 107 7.62 22.71 1.62
CA GLN A 107 6.47 23.51 2.00
C GLN A 107 5.23 23.01 1.25
N HIS A 108 4.04 23.36 1.75
CA HIS A 108 2.82 23.06 1.03
C HIS A 108 2.75 23.79 -0.31
N GLY A 109 2.23 23.10 -1.32
CA GLY A 109 2.11 23.69 -2.66
C GLY A 109 1.42 22.82 -3.68
N SER A 110 1.37 23.31 -4.92
CA SER A 110 0.81 22.59 -6.06
C SER A 110 1.68 21.41 -6.48
N LEU A 111 1.07 20.28 -6.82
CA LEU A 111 1.76 19.10 -7.40
C LEU A 111 2.58 19.43 -8.65
N GLN A 112 2.21 20.46 -9.40
CA GLN A 112 2.93 20.93 -10.58
C GLN A 112 4.05 21.94 -10.26
N GLY A 113 4.16 22.37 -9.00
CA GLY A 113 5.21 23.27 -8.57
C GLY A 113 6.50 22.56 -8.16
N ASP A 114 7.60 23.30 -8.13
CA ASP A 114 8.91 22.74 -7.75
C ASP A 114 8.99 22.42 -6.25
N ASN A 115 8.34 23.25 -5.42
CA ASN A 115 8.36 23.11 -3.96
C ASN A 115 6.96 22.83 -3.44
N HIS A 116 6.70 21.57 -3.11
CA HIS A 116 5.48 21.09 -2.46
C HIS A 116 5.80 19.89 -1.58
N HIS A 117 4.94 19.58 -0.62
CA HIS A 117 5.06 18.32 0.14
C HIS A 117 4.97 17.12 -0.81
N ALA A 118 5.68 16.06 -0.51
CA ALA A 118 5.57 14.83 -1.27
C ALA A 118 4.11 14.34 -1.34
N GLY A 119 3.34 14.56 -0.28
CA GLY A 119 1.94 14.15 -0.16
C GLY A 119 0.90 15.12 -0.73
N ASP A 120 1.29 16.27 -1.30
CA ASP A 120 0.32 17.21 -1.88
C ASP A 120 -0.15 16.70 -3.24
N LEU A 121 -1.39 16.21 -3.32
CA LEU A 121 -1.97 15.65 -4.55
C LEU A 121 -2.94 16.63 -5.26
N GLY A 122 -3.21 17.78 -4.63
CA GLY A 122 -4.10 18.81 -5.16
C GLY A 122 -5.56 18.57 -4.83
N ASN A 123 -6.45 18.76 -5.81
CA ASN A 123 -7.89 18.73 -5.61
C ASN A 123 -8.60 17.68 -6.44
N VAL A 124 -9.73 17.21 -5.95
CA VAL A 124 -10.69 16.38 -6.66
C VAL A 124 -12.06 17.05 -6.66
N THR A 125 -12.80 16.95 -7.77
CA THR A 125 -14.12 17.56 -7.93
C THR A 125 -15.18 16.46 -8.00
N ALA A 126 -16.24 16.60 -7.22
CA ALA A 126 -17.40 15.72 -7.27
C ALA A 126 -18.28 16.04 -8.49
N ASP A 127 -18.81 15.01 -9.11
CA ASP A 127 -19.81 15.12 -10.18
C ASP A 127 -21.21 15.47 -9.62
N SER A 128 -22.21 15.56 -10.48
CA SER A 128 -23.59 15.82 -10.09
C SER A 128 -24.24 14.71 -9.24
N GLY A 129 -23.61 13.54 -9.14
CA GLY A 129 -24.04 12.41 -8.31
C GLY A 129 -23.25 12.29 -7.01
N GLY A 130 -22.40 13.26 -6.65
CA GLY A 130 -21.56 13.24 -5.45
C GLY A 130 -20.43 12.20 -5.53
N LYS A 131 -19.98 11.84 -6.73
CA LYS A 131 -18.85 10.95 -6.97
C LYS A 131 -17.69 11.73 -7.54
N ALA A 132 -16.48 11.32 -7.19
CA ALA A 132 -15.26 11.90 -7.77
C ALA A 132 -14.30 10.82 -8.22
N LYS A 133 -13.60 11.08 -9.33
CA LYS A 133 -12.50 10.25 -9.84
C LYS A 133 -11.31 11.12 -10.16
N ALA A 134 -10.14 10.64 -9.84
CA ALA A 134 -8.88 11.26 -10.21
C ALA A 134 -7.87 10.22 -10.68
N SER A 135 -7.04 10.59 -11.64
CA SER A 135 -5.87 9.81 -12.06
C SER A 135 -4.67 10.75 -12.10
N LEU A 136 -3.68 10.48 -11.28
CA LEU A 136 -2.50 11.31 -11.08
C LEU A 136 -1.25 10.48 -11.35
N VAL A 137 -0.18 11.11 -11.85
CA VAL A 137 1.15 10.50 -11.90
C VAL A 137 2.08 11.36 -11.07
N VAL A 138 2.71 10.74 -10.07
CA VAL A 138 3.65 11.39 -9.16
C VAL A 138 5.05 10.86 -9.44
N PRO A 139 6.05 11.72 -9.66
CA PRO A 139 7.42 11.28 -9.90
C PRO A 139 7.97 10.46 -8.74
N SER A 140 8.78 9.43 -9.03
CA SER A 140 9.42 8.57 -8.02
C SER A 140 10.38 9.33 -7.08
N SER A 141 10.83 10.52 -7.47
CA SER A 141 11.61 11.43 -6.62
C SER A 141 10.77 12.08 -5.50
N LYS A 142 9.45 12.02 -5.58
CA LYS A 142 8.52 12.55 -4.56
C LYS A 142 7.92 11.43 -3.71
N MET A 143 7.39 10.38 -4.34
CA MET A 143 6.79 9.23 -3.65
C MET A 143 7.07 7.94 -4.40
N THR A 144 7.16 6.82 -3.67
CA THR A 144 7.40 5.49 -4.24
C THR A 144 6.67 4.41 -3.44
N LEU A 145 6.46 3.26 -4.08
CA LEU A 145 6.00 2.03 -3.42
C LEU A 145 7.16 1.23 -2.80
N ALA A 146 8.41 1.48 -3.23
CA ALA A 146 9.58 0.84 -2.62
C ALA A 146 9.77 1.28 -1.17
N SER A 147 10.36 0.42 -0.35
CA SER A 147 10.70 0.74 1.03
C SER A 147 11.71 1.90 1.10
N GLY A 148 11.56 2.78 2.09
CA GLY A 148 12.46 3.92 2.26
C GLY A 148 11.73 5.21 2.64
N PRO A 149 12.45 6.33 2.72
CA PRO A 149 11.91 7.61 3.21
C PRO A 149 10.79 8.18 2.32
N LEU A 150 10.77 7.81 1.04
CA LEU A 150 9.74 8.25 0.09
C LEU A 150 8.58 7.24 -0.04
N SER A 151 8.58 6.15 0.72
CA SER A 151 7.52 5.15 0.67
C SER A 151 6.18 5.74 1.09
N VAL A 152 5.13 5.48 0.30
CA VAL A 152 3.75 5.79 0.69
C VAL A 152 3.09 4.64 1.45
N VAL A 153 3.64 3.43 1.35
CA VAL A 153 3.12 2.26 2.07
C VAL A 153 3.24 2.47 3.58
N GLY A 154 2.15 2.24 4.30
CA GLY A 154 2.05 2.51 5.73
C GLY A 154 1.76 3.98 6.08
N ARG A 155 1.41 4.83 5.10
CA ARG A 155 0.89 6.18 5.29
C ARG A 155 -0.62 6.21 5.10
N ALA A 156 -1.25 7.39 5.18
CA ALA A 156 -2.70 7.50 4.97
C ALA A 156 -3.03 8.47 3.84
N VAL A 157 -4.06 8.13 3.05
CA VAL A 157 -4.73 9.09 2.17
C VAL A 157 -5.83 9.77 2.96
N VAL A 158 -5.91 11.09 2.84
CA VAL A 158 -6.94 11.91 3.47
C VAL A 158 -7.62 12.79 2.42
N VAL A 159 -8.95 12.83 2.48
CA VAL A 159 -9.78 13.77 1.72
C VAL A 159 -10.28 14.85 2.67
N HIS A 160 -10.23 16.10 2.25
CA HIS A 160 -10.58 17.25 3.06
C HIS A 160 -11.95 17.85 2.68
N ALA A 161 -12.53 18.63 3.59
CA ALA A 161 -13.87 19.21 3.43
C ALA A 161 -13.91 20.37 2.44
N ALA A 162 -12.80 21.09 2.27
CA ALA A 162 -12.70 22.27 1.42
C ALA A 162 -11.62 22.08 0.35
N PRO A 163 -11.64 22.91 -0.71
CA PRO A 163 -10.56 22.94 -1.69
C PRO A 163 -9.22 23.27 -1.04
N ASP A 164 -8.17 22.62 -1.52
CA ASP A 164 -6.80 23.04 -1.31
C ASP A 164 -6.52 24.29 -2.16
N ASP A 165 -6.07 25.39 -1.53
CA ASP A 165 -5.71 26.63 -2.24
C ASP A 165 -4.32 26.57 -2.89
N LEU A 166 -3.58 25.45 -2.71
CA LEU A 166 -2.30 25.11 -3.32
C LEU A 166 -1.13 26.03 -2.93
N LYS A 167 -1.26 26.78 -1.85
CA LYS A 167 -0.25 27.78 -1.44
C LYS A 167 -0.17 28.06 0.05
N SER A 168 -1.29 28.10 0.77
CA SER A 168 -1.32 28.45 2.19
C SER A 168 -0.64 27.40 3.06
N GLN A 169 0.26 27.84 3.92
CA GLN A 169 0.96 26.95 4.83
C GLN A 169 0.10 26.65 6.07
N PRO A 170 0.18 25.47 6.64
CA PRO A 170 0.94 24.29 6.17
C PRO A 170 0.14 23.33 5.28
N ALA A 171 -1.13 23.58 4.96
CA ALA A 171 -2.05 22.56 4.42
C ALA A 171 -3.11 23.13 3.47
N GLY A 172 -2.86 24.27 2.80
CA GLY A 172 -3.72 24.81 1.73
C GLY A 172 -5.13 25.19 2.18
N ASN A 173 -5.36 25.47 3.45
CA ASN A 173 -6.69 25.80 3.99
C ASN A 173 -7.78 24.77 3.68
N SER A 174 -7.41 23.50 3.46
CA SER A 174 -8.32 22.44 2.99
C SER A 174 -9.41 22.06 4.00
N GLY A 175 -9.37 22.57 5.22
CA GLY A 175 -10.39 22.35 6.23
C GLY A 175 -10.33 20.99 6.90
N ALA A 176 -11.47 20.54 7.43
CA ALA A 176 -11.58 19.29 8.16
C ALA A 176 -11.30 18.06 7.26
N ARG A 177 -10.89 16.95 7.86
CA ARG A 177 -10.69 15.67 7.17
C ARG A 177 -12.02 14.93 7.12
N ILE A 178 -12.47 14.53 5.94
CA ILE A 178 -13.80 13.89 5.75
C ILE A 178 -13.69 12.41 5.36
N ALA A 179 -12.53 11.95 4.91
CA ALA A 179 -12.25 10.52 4.72
C ALA A 179 -10.78 10.24 4.96
N CYS A 180 -10.48 9.03 5.46
CA CYS A 180 -9.13 8.57 5.72
C CYS A 180 -9.00 7.07 5.39
N GLY A 181 -7.87 6.67 4.81
CA GLY A 181 -7.54 5.27 4.51
C GLY A 181 -6.04 5.02 4.56
N VAL A 182 -5.63 3.95 5.22
CA VAL A 182 -4.23 3.53 5.28
C VAL A 182 -3.84 2.87 3.96
N ILE A 183 -2.67 3.20 3.45
CA ILE A 183 -2.09 2.66 2.22
C ILE A 183 -1.35 1.38 2.56
N ASP A 184 -1.93 0.24 2.20
CA ASP A 184 -1.36 -1.09 2.41
C ASP A 184 -1.03 -1.75 1.07
N ARG A 185 0.00 -2.61 1.05
CA ARG A 185 0.26 -3.44 -0.13
C ARG A 185 -0.91 -4.39 -0.38
N GLU A 186 -1.25 -4.56 -1.64
CA GLU A 186 -2.18 -5.63 -2.02
C GLU A 186 -1.50 -6.98 -1.78
N THR A 187 -2.08 -7.80 -0.93
CA THR A 187 -1.65 -9.19 -0.75
C THR A 187 -2.40 -10.07 -1.75
N VAL A 188 -1.66 -10.64 -2.70
CA VAL A 188 -2.24 -11.62 -3.62
C VAL A 188 -2.69 -12.85 -2.83
N GLY A 189 -4.00 -13.08 -2.74
CA GLY A 189 -4.58 -14.29 -2.20
C GLY A 189 -5.10 -14.26 -0.76
N GLY A 190 -5.14 -13.13 -0.10
CA GLY A 190 -5.68 -13.02 1.26
C GLY A 190 -6.77 -11.96 1.35
N GLY A 191 -7.99 -12.34 1.63
CA GLY A 191 -9.06 -11.40 1.97
C GLY A 191 -8.62 -10.49 3.10
N LYS A 192 -8.65 -9.18 2.88
CA LYS A 192 -8.36 -8.16 3.88
C LYS A 192 -9.22 -8.40 5.12
N ALA A 193 -8.56 -8.55 6.27
CA ALA A 193 -9.30 -8.55 7.52
C ALA A 193 -10.08 -7.23 7.64
N PRO A 194 -11.37 -7.26 7.99
CA PRO A 194 -12.17 -6.05 8.12
C PRO A 194 -11.54 -5.15 9.18
N MET A 195 -11.35 -3.88 8.84
CA MET A 195 -10.94 -2.87 9.82
C MET A 195 -11.95 -2.89 10.98
N LYS A 196 -11.43 -3.02 12.20
CA LYS A 196 -12.25 -2.95 13.40
C LYS A 196 -12.95 -1.59 13.41
N PRO A 197 -14.29 -1.54 13.47
CA PRO A 197 -14.98 -0.25 13.57
C PRO A 197 -14.55 0.45 14.85
N ALA A 198 -14.40 1.77 14.79
CA ALA A 198 -14.16 2.58 15.96
C ALA A 198 -15.29 2.31 16.97
N THR A 199 -14.95 1.76 18.14
CA THR A 199 -15.90 1.58 19.23
C THR A 199 -16.28 2.96 19.76
N ASN A 200 -17.58 3.23 19.81
CA ASN A 200 -18.16 4.43 20.42
C ASN A 200 -17.78 4.56 21.89
#